data_a5b866b33542b7a464e27150ada616c1
#
_entry.id   a5b866b33542b7a464e27150ada616c1
#
_cell.length_a   1.000
_cell.length_b   1.000
_cell.length_c   1.000
_cell.angle_alpha   90.00
_cell.angle_beta   90.00
_cell.angle_gamma   90.00
#
_symmetry.space_group_name_H-M   'P 1'
#
loop_
_entity.id
_entity.type
_entity.pdbx_description
1 polymer ?
#
loop_
_entity_poly.entity_id
_entity_poly.type
_entity_poly.pdbx_seq_one_letter_code
_entity_poly.pdbx_strand_id
1 'polypeptide(L)'
;MAQIIDGKKISQDIKDELKEKVTALKDTGTEVALAVIQVGNDPASSVYVRNKKKACEYIGIRSLSYELPEETTEDALIELIEKLNKDETVNGILVQLPVPKHIDPDKIIRTISPEKDVDGFHPQNVGKLVIGEEGFVSCTPHHVERIPYLVRFREKYPGGYPDDDDSKFVPFDD
;
A
#
# COMPACT_ATOMS: atom_id res chain seq x y z
N MET A 1 17.55 -14.02 -24.19
CA MET A 1 16.15 -13.85 -24.62
C MET A 1 15.47 -12.91 -23.64
N ALA A 2 14.74 -11.89 -24.12
CA ALA A 2 13.99 -10.99 -23.25
C ALA A 2 12.79 -11.76 -22.63
N GLN A 3 12.55 -11.57 -21.34
CA GLN A 3 11.40 -12.14 -20.64
C GLN A 3 10.33 -11.06 -20.50
N ILE A 4 9.10 -11.37 -20.92
CA ILE A 4 7.96 -10.46 -20.76
C ILE A 4 7.49 -10.54 -19.30
N ILE A 5 7.37 -9.39 -18.65
CA ILE A 5 6.78 -9.26 -17.32
C ILE A 5 5.27 -9.11 -17.50
N ASP A 6 4.51 -10.17 -17.18
CA ASP A 6 3.05 -10.16 -17.22
C ASP A 6 2.49 -9.71 -15.87
N GLY A 7 2.26 -8.41 -15.73
CA GLY A 7 1.74 -7.80 -14.49
C GLY A 7 0.34 -8.30 -14.12
N LYS A 8 -0.50 -8.70 -15.09
CA LYS A 8 -1.83 -9.26 -14.81
C LYS A 8 -1.72 -10.63 -14.16
N LYS A 9 -0.85 -11.48 -14.70
CA LYS A 9 -0.59 -12.81 -14.14
C LYS A 9 0.00 -12.70 -12.73
N ILE A 10 1.02 -11.87 -12.55
CA ILE A 10 1.66 -11.65 -11.24
C ILE A 10 0.64 -11.17 -10.21
N SER A 11 -0.21 -10.20 -10.58
CA SER A 11 -1.28 -9.70 -9.71
C SER A 11 -2.30 -10.78 -9.36
N GLN A 12 -2.61 -11.69 -10.28
CA GLN A 12 -3.53 -12.79 -10.00
C GLN A 12 -2.89 -13.82 -9.06
N ASP A 13 -1.65 -14.22 -9.34
CA ASP A 13 -0.91 -15.18 -8.52
C ASP A 13 -0.79 -14.69 -7.06
N ILE A 14 -0.50 -13.38 -6.85
CA ILE A 14 -0.45 -12.77 -5.51
C ILE A 14 -1.82 -12.81 -4.83
N LYS A 15 -2.90 -12.50 -5.55
CA LYS A 15 -4.26 -12.54 -4.99
C LYS A 15 -4.67 -13.95 -4.59
N ASP A 16 -4.29 -14.95 -5.35
CA ASP A 16 -4.59 -16.35 -5.05
C ASP A 16 -3.82 -16.80 -3.80
N GLU A 17 -2.54 -16.47 -3.69
CA GLU A 17 -1.72 -16.74 -2.50
C GLU A 17 -2.31 -16.05 -1.24
N LEU A 18 -2.72 -14.77 -1.37
CA LEU A 18 -3.32 -14.03 -0.26
C LEU A 18 -4.67 -14.61 0.15
N LYS A 19 -5.48 -15.07 -0.81
CA LYS A 19 -6.77 -15.71 -0.54
C LYS A 19 -6.62 -16.95 0.32
N GLU A 20 -5.63 -17.79 0.03
CA GLU A 20 -5.32 -18.96 0.85
C GLU A 20 -4.94 -18.57 2.29
N LYS A 21 -4.07 -17.57 2.45
CA LYS A 21 -3.65 -17.06 3.76
C LYS A 21 -4.82 -16.47 4.56
N VAL A 22 -5.67 -15.66 3.91
CA VAL A 22 -6.85 -15.06 4.56
C VAL A 22 -7.87 -16.13 4.94
N THR A 23 -8.05 -17.15 4.11
CA THR A 23 -8.93 -18.28 4.43
C THR A 23 -8.43 -19.03 5.67
N ALA A 24 -7.14 -19.31 5.74
CA ALA A 24 -6.54 -19.97 6.91
C ALA A 24 -6.71 -19.15 8.20
N LEU A 25 -6.57 -17.80 8.12
CA LEU A 25 -6.84 -16.91 9.25
C LEU A 25 -8.31 -16.97 9.69
N LYS A 26 -9.24 -16.97 8.74
CA LYS A 26 -10.68 -17.10 9.01
C LYS A 26 -11.03 -18.42 9.73
N ASP A 27 -10.41 -19.50 9.32
CA ASP A 27 -10.62 -20.82 9.94
C ASP A 27 -10.16 -20.86 11.40
N THR A 28 -9.23 -19.97 11.78
CA THR A 28 -8.80 -19.77 13.17
C THR A 28 -9.61 -18.71 13.91
N GLY A 29 -10.67 -18.16 13.30
CA GLY A 29 -11.53 -17.14 13.90
C GLY A 29 -11.05 -15.70 13.76
N THR A 30 -10.02 -15.45 12.93
CA THR A 30 -9.49 -14.11 12.70
C THR A 30 -10.06 -13.53 11.41
N GLU A 31 -10.84 -12.47 11.49
CA GLU A 31 -11.26 -11.68 10.34
C GLU A 31 -10.26 -10.55 10.05
N VAL A 32 -9.88 -10.41 8.79
CA VAL A 32 -9.03 -9.30 8.33
C VAL A 32 -9.90 -8.21 7.73
N ALA A 33 -9.71 -6.97 8.19
CA ALA A 33 -10.43 -5.81 7.69
C ALA A 33 -9.48 -4.66 7.28
N LEU A 34 -9.80 -4.05 6.14
CA LEU A 34 -9.10 -2.89 5.58
C LEU A 34 -10.07 -1.71 5.48
N ALA A 35 -9.74 -0.61 6.14
CA ALA A 35 -10.42 0.67 5.96
C ALA A 35 -9.76 1.45 4.82
N VAL A 36 -10.53 1.81 3.80
CA VAL A 36 -10.09 2.63 2.67
C VAL A 36 -10.86 3.93 2.70
N ILE A 37 -10.16 5.04 2.83
CA ILE A 37 -10.73 6.39 2.91
C ILE A 37 -10.37 7.15 1.64
N GLN A 38 -11.37 7.74 0.99
CA GLN A 38 -11.20 8.67 -0.11
C GLN A 38 -11.91 9.99 0.25
N VAL A 39 -11.24 11.12 0.02
CA VAL A 39 -11.84 12.45 0.18
C VAL A 39 -11.95 13.10 -1.20
N GLY A 40 -13.17 13.54 -1.55
CA GLY A 40 -13.46 14.05 -2.88
C GLY A 40 -13.68 12.96 -3.93
N ASN A 41 -13.84 13.41 -5.18
CA ASN A 41 -14.24 12.57 -6.31
C ASN A 41 -13.20 12.56 -7.45
N ASP A 42 -11.90 12.54 -7.12
CA ASP A 42 -10.88 12.39 -8.15
C ASP A 42 -11.10 11.09 -8.96
N PRO A 43 -11.27 11.17 -10.30
CA PRO A 43 -11.62 10.02 -11.11
C PRO A 43 -10.56 8.90 -11.07
N ALA A 44 -9.27 9.26 -11.02
CA ALA A 44 -8.20 8.28 -10.95
C ALA A 44 -8.23 7.54 -9.60
N SER A 45 -8.33 8.29 -8.50
CA SER A 45 -8.47 7.74 -7.14
C SER A 45 -9.67 6.80 -7.02
N SER A 46 -10.82 7.18 -7.58
CA SER A 46 -12.04 6.35 -7.57
C SER A 46 -11.86 5.01 -8.30
N VAL A 47 -11.06 4.96 -9.36
CA VAL A 47 -10.70 3.70 -10.03
C VAL A 47 -9.85 2.82 -9.13
N TYR A 48 -8.85 3.40 -8.45
CA TYR A 48 -7.99 2.66 -7.54
C TYR A 48 -8.76 2.11 -6.34
N VAL A 49 -9.60 2.91 -5.69
CA VAL A 49 -10.44 2.49 -4.56
C VAL A 49 -11.37 1.36 -4.97
N ARG A 50 -12.04 1.48 -6.13
CA ARG A 50 -12.90 0.41 -6.67
C ARG A 50 -12.14 -0.89 -6.94
N ASN A 51 -10.94 -0.80 -7.49
CA ASN A 51 -10.11 -1.97 -7.77
C ASN A 51 -9.61 -2.62 -6.46
N LYS A 52 -9.22 -1.82 -5.46
CA LYS A 52 -8.86 -2.30 -4.13
C LYS A 52 -10.03 -3.05 -3.48
N LYS A 53 -11.24 -2.47 -3.52
CA LYS A 53 -12.46 -3.12 -3.00
C LYS A 53 -12.70 -4.49 -3.64
N LYS A 54 -12.65 -4.56 -4.98
CA LYS A 54 -12.81 -5.84 -5.71
C LYS A 54 -11.72 -6.86 -5.34
N ALA A 55 -10.48 -6.41 -5.15
CA ALA A 55 -9.39 -7.28 -4.72
C ALA A 55 -9.63 -7.81 -3.29
N CYS A 56 -10.05 -6.96 -2.37
CA CYS A 56 -10.44 -7.36 -1.01
C CYS A 56 -11.57 -8.41 -1.02
N GLU A 57 -12.62 -8.16 -1.82
CA GLU A 57 -13.75 -9.10 -1.97
C GLU A 57 -13.27 -10.46 -2.50
N TYR A 58 -12.38 -10.47 -3.50
CA TYR A 58 -11.83 -11.69 -4.07
C TYR A 58 -10.98 -12.50 -3.07
N ILE A 59 -10.17 -11.80 -2.28
CA ILE A 59 -9.25 -12.38 -1.30
C ILE A 59 -9.99 -12.82 -0.03
N GLY A 60 -11.15 -12.21 0.26
CA GLY A 60 -11.93 -12.48 1.48
C GLY A 60 -11.63 -11.51 2.63
N ILE A 61 -11.00 -10.37 2.36
CA ILE A 61 -10.78 -9.27 3.30
C ILE A 61 -12.04 -8.41 3.37
N ARG A 62 -12.49 -8.05 4.57
CA ARG A 62 -13.60 -7.10 4.78
C ARG A 62 -13.14 -5.69 4.44
N SER A 63 -13.64 -5.12 3.34
CA SER A 63 -13.35 -3.74 2.93
C SER A 63 -14.35 -2.77 3.55
N LEU A 64 -13.86 -1.81 4.33
CA LEU A 64 -14.62 -0.69 4.88
C LEU A 64 -14.29 0.55 4.04
N SER A 65 -15.22 0.95 3.17
CA SER A 65 -15.04 2.13 2.30
C SER A 65 -15.67 3.38 2.92
N TYR A 66 -14.88 4.42 3.05
CA TYR A 66 -15.28 5.75 3.49
C TYR A 66 -15.07 6.73 2.35
N GLU A 67 -16.15 7.07 1.65
CA GLU A 67 -16.16 8.05 0.57
C GLU A 67 -16.65 9.37 1.16
N LEU A 68 -15.73 10.29 1.42
CA LEU A 68 -16.02 11.56 2.09
C LEU A 68 -16.15 12.67 1.06
N PRO A 69 -17.04 13.66 1.30
CA PRO A 69 -17.16 14.85 0.46
C PRO A 69 -15.84 15.64 0.36
N GLU A 70 -15.65 16.36 -0.75
CA GLU A 70 -14.46 17.19 -0.96
C GLU A 70 -14.28 18.27 0.12
N GLU A 71 -15.39 18.74 0.69
CA GLU A 71 -15.44 19.77 1.74
C GLU A 71 -15.11 19.22 3.13
N THR A 72 -14.83 17.92 3.25
CA THR A 72 -14.45 17.31 4.53
C THR A 72 -13.25 18.03 5.12
N THR A 73 -13.38 18.49 6.35
CA THR A 73 -12.31 19.20 7.03
C THR A 73 -11.19 18.24 7.44
N GLU A 74 -9.96 18.77 7.55
CA GLU A 74 -8.82 18.02 8.04
C GLU A 74 -9.09 17.39 9.41
N ASP A 75 -9.70 18.14 10.33
CA ASP A 75 -10.02 17.66 11.67
C ASP A 75 -11.01 16.51 11.65
N ALA A 76 -12.04 16.57 10.79
CA ALA A 76 -13.02 15.48 10.66
C ALA A 76 -12.36 14.20 10.08
N LEU A 77 -11.41 14.34 9.16
CA LEU A 77 -10.64 13.21 8.65
C LEU A 77 -9.72 12.63 9.72
N ILE A 78 -9.07 13.47 10.51
CA ILE A 78 -8.24 13.04 11.64
C ILE A 78 -9.06 12.27 12.67
N GLU A 79 -10.22 12.80 13.08
CA GLU A 79 -11.12 12.12 14.01
C GLU A 79 -11.54 10.73 13.52
N LEU A 80 -11.84 10.59 12.23
CA LEU A 80 -12.14 9.31 11.62
C LEU A 80 -10.95 8.35 11.72
N ILE A 81 -9.75 8.81 11.36
CA ILE A 81 -8.53 7.97 11.42
C ILE A 81 -8.23 7.56 12.85
N GLU A 82 -8.34 8.46 13.83
CA GLU A 82 -8.13 8.15 15.23
C GLU A 82 -9.13 7.11 15.77
N LYS A 83 -10.39 7.17 15.32
CA LYS A 83 -11.40 6.17 15.63
C LYS A 83 -11.00 4.80 15.04
N LEU A 84 -10.56 4.76 13.80
CA LEU A 84 -10.12 3.53 13.13
C LEU A 84 -8.82 2.97 13.74
N ASN A 85 -7.92 3.83 14.20
CA ASN A 85 -6.73 3.42 14.93
C ASN A 85 -7.08 2.63 16.21
N LYS A 86 -8.14 3.05 16.91
CA LYS A 86 -8.62 2.43 18.17
C LYS A 86 -9.51 1.21 17.93
N ASP A 87 -10.01 1.01 16.72
CA ASP A 87 -10.90 -0.11 16.38
C ASP A 87 -10.08 -1.39 16.15
N GLU A 88 -10.12 -2.31 17.11
CA GLU A 88 -9.40 -3.59 17.06
C GLU A 88 -9.88 -4.49 15.92
N THR A 89 -11.07 -4.25 15.36
CA THR A 89 -11.60 -5.00 14.21
C THR A 89 -11.05 -4.51 12.86
N VAL A 90 -10.28 -3.40 12.84
CA VAL A 90 -9.65 -2.83 11.66
C VAL A 90 -8.15 -3.11 11.73
N ASN A 91 -7.65 -3.91 10.80
CA ASN A 91 -6.25 -4.33 10.77
C ASN A 91 -5.37 -3.41 9.89
N GLY A 92 -5.97 -2.68 8.96
CA GLY A 92 -5.25 -1.75 8.09
C GLY A 92 -6.08 -0.52 7.74
N ILE A 93 -5.40 0.60 7.58
CA ILE A 93 -5.98 1.89 7.18
C ILE A 93 -5.21 2.38 5.96
N LEU A 94 -5.96 2.82 4.96
CA LEU A 94 -5.44 3.42 3.74
C LEU A 94 -6.22 4.69 3.44
N VAL A 95 -5.52 5.82 3.36
CA VAL A 95 -6.07 7.09 2.86
C VAL A 95 -5.60 7.28 1.44
N GLN A 96 -6.53 7.25 0.49
CA GLN A 96 -6.19 7.40 -0.92
C GLN A 96 -5.71 8.82 -1.22
N LEU A 97 -4.48 8.95 -1.64
CA LEU A 97 -3.90 10.21 -2.10
C LEU A 97 -4.20 10.40 -3.61
N PRO A 98 -4.27 11.65 -4.08
CA PRO A 98 -4.14 12.89 -3.32
C PRO A 98 -5.40 13.23 -2.52
N VAL A 99 -5.23 13.94 -1.39
CA VAL A 99 -6.33 14.59 -0.66
C VAL A 99 -6.57 16.01 -1.19
N PRO A 100 -7.75 16.64 -0.93
CA PRO A 100 -8.00 18.04 -1.28
C PRO A 100 -6.95 18.98 -0.70
N LYS A 101 -6.68 20.11 -1.39
CA LYS A 101 -5.59 21.05 -1.07
C LYS A 101 -5.63 21.67 0.34
N HIS A 102 -6.79 21.68 0.99
CA HIS A 102 -6.97 22.22 2.33
C HIS A 102 -6.62 21.19 3.43
N ILE A 103 -6.27 19.98 3.06
CA ILE A 103 -5.86 18.91 3.97
C ILE A 103 -4.36 18.68 3.77
N ASP A 104 -3.60 18.67 4.86
CA ASP A 104 -2.17 18.37 4.84
C ASP A 104 -1.95 16.83 4.79
N PRO A 105 -1.46 16.29 3.66
CA PRO A 105 -1.26 14.84 3.53
C PRO A 105 -0.22 14.29 4.52
N ASP A 106 0.80 15.07 4.88
CA ASP A 106 1.83 14.62 5.83
C ASP A 106 1.25 14.47 7.23
N LYS A 107 0.36 15.37 7.63
CA LYS A 107 -0.36 15.27 8.90
C LYS A 107 -1.27 14.04 8.91
N ILE A 108 -1.98 13.78 7.82
CA ILE A 108 -2.85 12.59 7.69
C ILE A 108 -2.03 11.31 7.79
N ILE A 109 -0.93 11.19 7.04
CA ILE A 109 -0.05 10.02 7.08
C ILE A 109 0.45 9.77 8.50
N ARG A 110 0.87 10.81 9.23
CA ARG A 110 1.36 10.72 10.61
C ARG A 110 0.27 10.39 11.63
N THR A 111 -1.00 10.62 11.31
CA THR A 111 -2.13 10.30 12.19
C THR A 111 -2.47 8.80 12.13
N ILE A 112 -2.20 8.11 11.03
CA ILE A 112 -2.40 6.67 10.91
C ILE A 112 -1.42 5.96 11.86
N SER A 113 -1.92 5.00 12.66
CA SER A 113 -1.05 4.16 13.47
C SER A 113 -0.05 3.41 12.57
N PRO A 114 1.26 3.43 12.86
CA PRO A 114 2.26 2.71 12.06
C PRO A 114 1.96 1.22 11.88
N GLU A 115 1.27 0.63 12.86
CA GLU A 115 0.86 -0.79 12.84
C GLU A 115 -0.34 -1.05 11.92
N LYS A 116 -1.02 0.01 11.45
CA LYS A 116 -2.16 -0.06 10.52
C LYS A 116 -1.92 0.65 9.20
N ASP A 117 -0.75 1.28 9.04
CA ASP A 117 -0.35 1.98 7.82
C ASP A 117 0.05 0.99 6.72
N VAL A 118 -0.93 0.48 5.98
CA VAL A 118 -0.69 -0.54 4.95
C VAL A 118 -0.01 -0.02 3.69
N ASP A 119 0.07 1.30 3.49
CA ASP A 119 0.83 1.92 2.40
C ASP A 119 2.32 2.08 2.75
N GLY A 120 2.70 1.97 4.03
CA GLY A 120 4.08 2.08 4.48
C GLY A 120 4.66 3.49 4.35
N PHE A 121 3.81 4.52 4.37
CA PHE A 121 4.23 5.93 4.23
C PHE A 121 4.52 6.62 5.56
N HIS A 122 4.06 6.04 6.68
CA HIS A 122 4.35 6.59 7.99
C HIS A 122 5.87 6.65 8.22
N PRO A 123 6.44 7.77 8.74
CA PRO A 123 7.88 7.91 8.93
C PRO A 123 8.54 6.78 9.71
N GLN A 124 7.82 6.15 10.64
CA GLN A 124 8.31 5.00 11.38
C GLN A 124 8.48 3.77 10.48
N ASN A 125 7.54 3.49 9.57
CA ASN A 125 7.64 2.38 8.62
C ASN A 125 8.73 2.64 7.59
N VAL A 126 8.83 3.87 7.08
CA VAL A 126 9.94 4.28 6.21
C VAL A 126 11.29 4.12 6.92
N GLY A 127 11.37 4.53 8.20
CA GLY A 127 12.58 4.35 9.00
C GLY A 127 12.96 2.88 9.16
N LYS A 128 12.00 2.00 9.49
CA LYS A 128 12.21 0.55 9.57
C LYS A 128 12.72 -0.03 8.25
N LEU A 129 12.15 0.38 7.13
CA LEU A 129 12.60 -0.05 5.80
C LEU A 129 14.07 0.34 5.56
N VAL A 130 14.46 1.57 5.91
CA VAL A 130 15.83 2.07 5.70
C VAL A 130 16.86 1.30 6.53
N ILE A 131 16.53 0.94 7.78
CA ILE A 131 17.43 0.23 8.70
C ILE A 131 17.32 -1.30 8.60
N GLY A 132 16.43 -1.81 7.73
CA GLY A 132 16.26 -3.25 7.52
C GLY A 132 15.45 -3.97 8.61
N GLU A 133 14.62 -3.24 9.37
CA GLU A 133 13.68 -3.82 10.33
C GLU A 133 12.35 -4.22 9.67
N GLU A 134 11.67 -5.18 10.28
CA GLU A 134 10.34 -5.61 9.83
C GLU A 134 9.30 -4.49 10.02
N GLY A 135 8.48 -4.25 8.99
CA GLY A 135 7.42 -3.27 8.98
C GLY A 135 6.63 -3.29 7.69
N PHE A 136 5.63 -2.43 7.59
CA PHE A 136 4.92 -2.23 6.33
C PHE A 136 5.85 -1.57 5.31
N VAL A 137 5.88 -2.12 4.11
CA VAL A 137 6.68 -1.63 2.99
C VAL A 137 5.74 -1.16 1.88
N SER A 138 6.01 0.02 1.35
CA SER A 138 5.25 0.54 0.21
C SER A 138 5.22 -0.47 -0.94
N CYS A 139 4.07 -0.56 -1.60
CA CYS A 139 3.76 -1.58 -2.60
C CYS A 139 4.78 -1.62 -3.75
N THR A 140 5.19 -0.47 -4.26
CA THR A 140 6.10 -0.37 -5.41
C THR A 140 7.48 -0.95 -5.12
N PRO A 141 8.19 -0.59 -4.04
CA PRO A 141 9.46 -1.22 -3.67
C PRO A 141 9.33 -2.72 -3.41
N HIS A 142 8.26 -3.15 -2.72
CA HIS A 142 8.04 -4.55 -2.39
C HIS A 142 7.80 -5.43 -3.63
N HIS A 143 7.07 -4.92 -4.63
CA HIS A 143 6.85 -5.65 -5.89
C HIS A 143 8.09 -5.70 -6.78
N VAL A 144 8.93 -4.67 -6.72
CA VAL A 144 10.22 -4.63 -7.42
C VAL A 144 11.10 -5.80 -6.98
N GLU A 145 11.09 -6.16 -5.70
CA GLU A 145 11.83 -7.32 -5.18
C GLU A 145 11.30 -8.68 -5.69
N ARG A 146 10.00 -8.76 -6.02
CA ARG A 146 9.38 -9.96 -6.58
C ARG A 146 9.54 -10.12 -8.10
N ILE A 147 10.09 -9.11 -8.80
CA ILE A 147 10.38 -9.22 -10.22
C ILE A 147 11.66 -10.06 -10.38
N PRO A 148 11.64 -11.25 -11.01
CA PRO A 148 12.78 -12.17 -11.08
C PRO A 148 14.05 -11.54 -11.67
N TYR A 149 13.91 -10.52 -12.53
CA TYR A 149 15.03 -9.78 -13.10
C TYR A 149 15.77 -8.95 -12.05
N LEU A 150 15.04 -8.28 -11.16
CA LEU A 150 15.62 -7.42 -10.13
C LEU A 150 16.21 -8.24 -8.98
N VAL A 151 15.61 -9.38 -8.65
CA VAL A 151 16.19 -10.36 -7.71
C VAL A 151 17.52 -10.88 -8.26
N ARG A 152 17.55 -11.32 -9.52
CA ARG A 152 18.80 -11.76 -10.17
C ARG A 152 19.82 -10.64 -10.31
N PHE A 153 19.39 -9.41 -10.48
CA PHE A 153 20.28 -8.26 -10.53
C PHE A 153 20.92 -8.01 -9.16
N ARG A 154 20.15 -8.06 -8.07
CA ARG A 154 20.67 -7.97 -6.70
C ARG A 154 21.61 -9.13 -6.35
N GLU A 155 21.29 -10.36 -6.74
CA GLU A 155 22.16 -11.53 -6.57
C GLU A 155 23.49 -11.38 -7.33
N LYS A 156 23.43 -10.79 -8.52
CA LYS A 156 24.61 -10.55 -9.37
C LYS A 156 25.45 -9.36 -8.92
N TYR A 157 24.83 -8.36 -8.30
CA TYR A 157 25.47 -7.11 -7.87
C TYR A 157 25.07 -6.76 -6.42
N PRO A 158 25.53 -7.55 -5.42
CA PRO A 158 25.15 -7.37 -4.01
C PRO A 158 25.65 -6.06 -3.38
N GLY A 159 26.51 -5.31 -4.05
CA GLY A 159 27.04 -3.99 -3.64
C GLY A 159 26.55 -2.81 -4.49
N GLY A 160 25.53 -3.00 -5.33
CA GLY A 160 25.10 -1.97 -6.29
C GLY A 160 25.75 -2.14 -7.67
N TYR A 161 25.58 -1.15 -8.53
CA TYR A 161 26.21 -1.16 -9.86
C TYR A 161 27.73 -1.02 -9.71
N PRO A 162 28.57 -1.77 -10.51
CA PRO A 162 30.03 -1.70 -10.40
C PRO A 162 30.63 -0.34 -10.77
N ASP A 163 29.87 0.50 -11.43
CA ASP A 163 30.23 1.86 -11.79
C ASP A 163 29.18 2.79 -11.20
N ASP A 164 29.45 3.41 -10.05
CA ASP A 164 28.66 4.48 -9.42
C ASP A 164 28.71 5.77 -10.29
N ASP A 165 28.37 5.63 -11.56
CA ASP A 165 28.16 6.74 -12.45
C ASP A 165 26.67 7.02 -12.55
N ASP A 166 26.17 7.86 -11.63
CA ASP A 166 24.78 8.33 -11.57
C ASP A 166 24.30 8.96 -12.90
N SER A 167 25.20 9.23 -13.83
CA SER A 167 24.90 9.78 -15.15
C SER A 167 24.19 8.79 -16.09
N LYS A 168 24.13 7.51 -15.73
CA LYS A 168 23.47 6.44 -16.52
C LYS A 168 22.07 6.10 -16.04
N PHE A 169 21.58 6.70 -14.97
CA PHE A 169 20.17 6.65 -14.63
C PHE A 169 19.40 7.56 -15.58
N VAL A 170 18.83 6.97 -16.62
CA VAL A 170 17.80 7.66 -17.41
C VAL A 170 16.53 7.60 -16.57
N PRO A 171 15.99 8.73 -16.07
CA PRO A 171 14.68 8.76 -15.47
C PRO A 171 13.71 8.23 -16.52
N PHE A 172 12.76 7.40 -16.12
CA PHE A 172 11.61 7.11 -16.96
C PHE A 172 10.85 8.43 -17.06
N ASP A 173 10.98 9.09 -18.21
CA ASP A 173 10.11 10.20 -18.57
C ASP A 173 8.67 9.68 -18.65
N ASP A 174 7.73 10.50 -18.10
CA ASP A 174 6.29 10.27 -17.97
C ASP A 174 5.56 9.87 -19.25
#